data_5082fca765782261854881f0e0347471
#
_entry.id   5082fca765782261854881f0e0347471
#
_cell.length_a   1.000
_cell.length_b   1.000
_cell.length_c   1.000
_cell.angle_alpha   90.00
_cell.angle_beta   90.00
_cell.angle_gamma   90.00
#
_symmetry.space_group_name_H-M   'P 1'
#
loop_
_entity.id
_entity.type
_entity.pdbx_description
1 polymer ?
#
loop_
_entity_poly.entity_id
_entity_poly.type
_entity_poly.pdbx_seq_one_letter_code
_entity_poly.pdbx_strand_id
1 'polypeptide(L)'
;MSNQLNILTLATGKKLYVDMAVNLARSFWLWNKDAGIDFYLATDLPHYLPDDVKSYVKVIALQPDELGKGFSPKLHLDKLAPAGQTLFIDSDCLIYGSLKPVFNLFKGYSVAVVGVYVNDGEWFGDVAAICKKNHIKQLPKFNGGIYYLERGDKATQVYETARELETQYDEIGFVRLRGRPNDEVLMALAMALHGQSPVDDNGSILAEFVNFQSGIESDLLKGSVTLYNKPGHPRYQKNWPLKEANPLIVHFLGHHNQTLPYIKEVKRLKYILGDKYPAGKAGALTWLQVTLPANATTLLKQLFRPLYRAVAGTRKVKQSERVIN
;
A
#
# COMPACT_ATOMS: atom_id res chain seq x y z
N MET A 1 29.02 2.55 -2.35
CA MET A 1 27.58 2.42 -2.03
C MET A 1 27.32 0.99 -1.59
N SER A 2 26.55 0.77 -0.56
CA SER A 2 26.20 -0.59 -0.10
C SER A 2 25.24 -1.22 -1.11
N ASN A 3 25.53 -2.45 -1.54
CA ASN A 3 24.61 -3.22 -2.41
C ASN A 3 23.47 -3.88 -1.63
N GLN A 4 23.26 -3.47 -0.36
CA GLN A 4 22.22 -4.03 0.50
C GLN A 4 20.83 -3.63 0.00
N LEU A 5 19.94 -4.61 -0.10
CA LEU A 5 18.54 -4.43 -0.46
C LEU A 5 17.65 -4.58 0.78
N ASN A 6 16.75 -3.66 0.99
CA ASN A 6 15.92 -3.61 2.19
C ASN A 6 14.45 -3.37 1.84
N ILE A 7 13.56 -4.06 2.52
CA ILE A 7 12.14 -3.68 2.63
C ILE A 7 11.98 -2.96 3.96
N LEU A 8 11.21 -1.88 3.95
CA LEU A 8 10.80 -1.16 5.14
C LEU A 8 9.28 -1.02 5.16
N THR A 9 8.67 -1.25 6.30
CA THR A 9 7.24 -0.96 6.52
C THR A 9 7.03 -0.27 7.85
N LEU A 10 5.94 0.48 7.97
CA LEU A 10 5.52 1.21 9.18
C LEU A 10 4.24 0.61 9.75
N ALA A 11 4.21 0.40 11.07
CA ALA A 11 3.01 -0.04 11.78
C ALA A 11 2.97 0.56 13.19
N THR A 12 2.37 1.75 13.33
CA THR A 12 2.36 2.51 14.59
C THR A 12 0.96 2.76 15.12
N GLY A 13 0.82 2.90 16.43
CA GLY A 13 -0.37 3.37 17.14
C GLY A 13 -1.50 2.36 17.29
N LYS A 14 -1.59 1.30 16.46
CA LYS A 14 -2.66 0.29 16.54
C LYS A 14 -2.16 -1.11 16.23
N LYS A 15 -2.60 -2.08 17.05
CA LYS A 15 -2.34 -3.51 16.79
C LYS A 15 -2.74 -3.94 15.37
N LEU A 16 -3.83 -3.41 14.83
CA LEU A 16 -4.29 -3.69 13.45
C LEU A 16 -3.20 -3.45 12.41
N TYR A 17 -2.43 -2.36 12.55
CA TYR A 17 -1.34 -2.05 11.62
C TYR A 17 -0.18 -3.05 11.76
N VAL A 18 0.12 -3.49 13.00
CA VAL A 18 1.10 -4.55 13.23
C VAL A 18 0.63 -5.88 12.62
N ASP A 19 -0.65 -6.24 12.78
CA ASP A 19 -1.22 -7.45 12.18
C ASP A 19 -1.11 -7.41 10.64
N MET A 20 -1.32 -6.26 10.01
CA MET A 20 -1.14 -6.08 8.57
C MET A 20 0.33 -6.19 8.17
N ALA A 21 1.25 -5.54 8.90
CA ALA A 21 2.68 -5.66 8.66
C ALA A 21 3.21 -7.09 8.81
N VAL A 22 2.67 -7.86 9.74
CA VAL A 22 2.93 -9.31 9.89
C VAL A 22 2.50 -10.09 8.64
N ASN A 23 1.34 -9.76 8.08
CA ASN A 23 0.85 -10.39 6.85
C ASN A 23 1.72 -10.01 5.64
N LEU A 24 2.12 -8.75 5.53
CA LEU A 24 3.08 -8.29 4.53
C LEU A 24 4.41 -9.04 4.68
N ALA A 25 4.98 -9.13 5.90
CA ALA A 25 6.22 -9.83 6.17
C ALA A 25 6.14 -11.32 5.81
N ARG A 26 5.01 -12.00 6.09
CA ARG A 26 4.80 -13.39 5.67
C ARG A 26 4.73 -13.53 4.15
N SER A 27 4.05 -12.63 3.44
CA SER A 27 4.01 -12.65 1.97
C SER A 27 5.40 -12.37 1.38
N PHE A 28 6.15 -11.44 1.97
CA PHE A 28 7.56 -11.21 1.61
C PHE A 28 8.40 -12.47 1.81
N TRP A 29 8.36 -13.09 2.98
CA TRP A 29 9.16 -14.27 3.32
C TRP A 29 8.90 -15.45 2.37
N LEU A 30 7.64 -15.66 2.00
CA LEU A 30 7.26 -16.71 1.06
C LEU A 30 8.07 -16.66 -0.25
N TRP A 31 8.33 -15.47 -0.77
CA TRP A 31 8.91 -15.26 -2.10
C TRP A 31 10.36 -14.75 -2.08
N ASN A 32 10.83 -14.22 -0.96
CA ASN A 32 12.09 -13.48 -0.92
C ASN A 32 13.07 -13.96 0.18
N LYS A 33 12.80 -15.04 0.90
CA LYS A 33 13.63 -15.54 1.98
C LYS A 33 15.09 -15.80 1.58
N ASP A 34 15.34 -16.21 0.32
CA ASP A 34 16.65 -16.50 -0.23
C ASP A 34 17.14 -15.41 -1.21
N ALA A 35 16.49 -14.25 -1.21
CA ALA A 35 16.75 -13.18 -2.17
C ALA A 35 17.90 -12.24 -1.75
N GLY A 36 18.40 -12.34 -0.52
CA GLY A 36 19.39 -11.39 0.02
C GLY A 36 18.79 -10.00 0.29
N ILE A 37 17.49 -9.95 0.61
CA ILE A 37 16.75 -8.73 0.93
C ILE A 37 16.37 -8.79 2.41
N ASP A 38 16.74 -7.79 3.18
CA ASP A 38 16.35 -7.66 4.58
C ASP A 38 14.95 -7.05 4.73
N PHE A 39 14.19 -7.48 5.73
CA PHE A 39 12.87 -6.90 6.03
C PHE A 39 12.91 -6.14 7.36
N TYR A 40 12.57 -4.86 7.33
CA TYR A 40 12.51 -3.98 8.48
C TYR A 40 11.07 -3.56 8.78
N LEU A 41 10.72 -3.58 10.06
CA LEU A 41 9.45 -3.07 10.58
C LEU A 41 9.72 -1.97 11.59
N ALA A 42 9.31 -0.74 11.29
CA ALA A 42 9.32 0.35 12.25
C ALA A 42 7.97 0.38 13.00
N THR A 43 7.99 0.22 14.32
CA THR A 43 6.79 0.10 15.14
C THR A 43 7.01 0.54 16.59
N ASP A 44 5.99 1.12 17.20
CA ASP A 44 5.89 1.40 18.64
C ASP A 44 5.26 0.23 19.44
N LEU A 45 4.85 -0.85 18.76
CA LEU A 45 4.14 -1.99 19.33
C LEU A 45 4.83 -3.35 19.04
N PRO A 46 6.15 -3.49 19.26
CA PRO A 46 6.90 -4.69 18.88
C PRO A 46 6.46 -5.96 19.60
N HIS A 47 5.81 -5.84 20.75
CA HIS A 47 5.34 -6.98 21.56
C HIS A 47 4.19 -7.76 20.90
N TYR A 48 3.52 -7.20 19.86
CA TYR A 48 2.49 -7.91 19.09
C TYR A 48 3.05 -8.78 17.96
N LEU A 49 4.37 -8.76 17.72
CA LEU A 49 4.96 -9.61 16.68
C LEU A 49 4.94 -11.08 17.11
N PRO A 50 4.41 -11.97 16.26
CA PRO A 50 4.46 -13.41 16.51
C PRO A 50 5.86 -13.97 16.26
N ASP A 51 6.19 -15.08 16.93
CA ASP A 51 7.54 -15.65 16.92
C ASP A 51 8.01 -16.13 15.54
N ASP A 52 7.08 -16.58 14.69
CA ASP A 52 7.41 -16.98 13.31
C ASP A 52 7.95 -15.82 12.48
N VAL A 53 7.52 -14.60 12.78
CA VAL A 53 7.95 -13.38 12.06
C VAL A 53 9.20 -12.78 12.67
N LYS A 54 9.36 -12.83 14.00
CA LYS A 54 10.55 -12.30 14.71
C LYS A 54 11.86 -12.89 14.21
N SER A 55 11.84 -14.09 13.66
CA SER A 55 13.07 -14.78 13.20
C SER A 55 13.72 -14.13 11.97
N TYR A 56 12.99 -13.34 11.19
CA TYR A 56 13.49 -12.73 9.94
C TYR A 56 13.13 -11.23 9.79
N VAL A 57 12.35 -10.67 10.67
CA VAL A 57 12.03 -9.24 10.67
C VAL A 57 12.94 -8.49 11.62
N LYS A 58 13.62 -7.49 11.10
CA LYS A 58 14.45 -6.56 11.88
C LYS A 58 13.56 -5.42 12.38
N VAL A 59 13.41 -5.29 13.69
CA VAL A 59 12.54 -4.28 14.29
C VAL A 59 13.29 -2.98 14.51
N ILE A 60 12.72 -1.87 14.04
CA ILE A 60 13.09 -0.52 14.41
C ILE A 60 12.05 -0.05 15.44
N ALA A 61 12.47 -0.07 16.72
CA ALA A 61 11.58 0.32 17.79
C ALA A 61 11.41 1.86 17.82
N LEU A 62 10.16 2.30 17.85
CA LEU A 62 9.76 3.70 17.89
C LEU A 62 9.07 4.01 19.23
N GLN A 63 9.13 5.27 19.65
CA GLN A 63 8.24 5.76 20.71
C GLN A 63 6.87 6.12 20.12
N PRO A 64 5.78 6.06 20.89
CA PRO A 64 4.48 6.53 20.43
C PRO A 64 4.56 7.96 19.88
N ASP A 65 3.97 8.15 18.68
CA ASP A 65 3.93 9.45 17.98
C ASP A 65 5.31 10.09 17.64
N GLU A 66 6.42 9.37 17.74
CA GLU A 66 7.79 9.86 17.47
C GLU A 66 7.95 10.50 16.08
N LEU A 67 7.26 9.94 15.08
CA LEU A 67 7.32 10.41 13.69
C LEU A 67 6.10 11.27 13.30
N GLY A 68 5.32 11.73 14.26
CA GLY A 68 4.07 12.45 14.01
C GLY A 68 2.88 11.52 13.84
N LYS A 69 1.77 12.08 13.32
CA LYS A 69 0.47 11.37 13.20
C LYS A 69 -0.05 11.36 11.77
N GLY A 70 -0.90 10.39 11.46
CA GLY A 70 -1.57 10.28 10.16
C GLY A 70 -0.64 9.81 9.06
N PHE A 71 -0.35 10.67 8.10
CA PHE A 71 0.52 10.36 6.96
C PHE A 71 1.96 10.85 7.16
N SER A 72 2.19 11.78 8.12
CA SER A 72 3.51 12.37 8.41
C SER A 72 4.63 11.35 8.68
N PRO A 73 4.39 10.17 9.31
CA PRO A 73 5.46 9.17 9.49
C PRO A 73 6.19 8.79 8.21
N LYS A 74 5.53 8.79 7.05
CA LYS A 74 6.16 8.49 5.76
C LYS A 74 7.15 9.56 5.30
N LEU A 75 7.04 10.79 5.80
CA LEU A 75 7.99 11.85 5.51
C LEU A 75 9.32 11.70 6.27
N HIS A 76 9.48 10.63 7.05
CA HIS A 76 10.69 10.30 7.82
C HIS A 76 11.36 9.00 7.38
N LEU A 77 11.03 8.48 6.19
CA LEU A 77 11.61 7.23 5.71
C LEU A 77 13.13 7.32 5.51
N ASP A 78 13.67 8.50 5.20
CA ASP A 78 15.11 8.77 5.11
C ASP A 78 15.86 8.50 6.43
N LYS A 79 15.22 8.74 7.57
CA LYS A 79 15.77 8.50 8.90
C LYS A 79 15.69 7.04 9.32
N LEU A 80 14.68 6.33 8.84
CA LEU A 80 14.42 4.93 9.17
C LEU A 80 15.12 3.94 8.23
N ALA A 81 15.36 4.35 6.99
CA ALA A 81 15.93 3.47 5.98
C ALA A 81 17.35 3.01 6.36
N PRO A 82 17.65 1.72 6.32
CA PRO A 82 19.00 1.21 6.48
C PRO A 82 19.92 1.67 5.35
N ALA A 83 21.22 1.38 5.48
CA ALA A 83 22.18 1.65 4.40
C ALA A 83 21.83 0.81 3.16
N GLY A 84 22.00 1.40 1.96
CA GLY A 84 21.71 0.80 0.67
C GLY A 84 20.35 1.19 0.12
N GLN A 85 19.79 0.33 -0.72
CA GLN A 85 18.52 0.54 -1.40
C GLN A 85 17.36 0.06 -0.51
N THR A 86 16.36 0.90 -0.30
CA THR A 86 15.20 0.57 0.50
C THR A 86 13.93 0.77 -0.31
N LEU A 87 13.09 -0.26 -0.35
CA LEU A 87 11.73 -0.18 -0.84
C LEU A 87 10.78 -0.17 0.36
N PHE A 88 10.20 0.99 0.64
CA PHE A 88 9.10 1.08 1.60
C PHE A 88 7.83 0.52 0.96
N ILE A 89 7.11 -0.32 1.71
CA ILE A 89 5.82 -0.90 1.29
C ILE A 89 4.82 -0.72 2.43
N ASP A 90 3.64 -0.18 2.13
CA ASP A 90 2.57 -0.03 3.11
C ASP A 90 2.15 -1.38 3.72
N SER A 91 1.84 -1.37 5.00
CA SER A 91 1.54 -2.59 5.76
C SER A 91 0.32 -3.37 5.27
N ASP A 92 -0.62 -2.72 4.58
CA ASP A 92 -1.81 -3.34 3.98
C ASP A 92 -1.60 -3.83 2.52
N CYS A 93 -0.34 -4.00 2.12
CA CYS A 93 0.04 -4.66 0.88
C CYS A 93 0.27 -6.17 1.06
N LEU A 94 0.17 -6.93 -0.04
CA LEU A 94 0.63 -8.33 -0.15
C LEU A 94 1.54 -8.49 -1.37
N ILE A 95 2.60 -9.30 -1.21
CA ILE A 95 3.64 -9.53 -2.22
C ILE A 95 3.43 -10.89 -2.86
N TYR A 96 3.29 -10.93 -4.19
CA TYR A 96 2.98 -12.13 -4.99
C TYR A 96 4.19 -12.70 -5.74
N GLY A 97 5.40 -12.20 -5.50
CA GLY A 97 6.58 -12.70 -6.20
C GLY A 97 7.89 -12.13 -5.70
N SER A 98 8.97 -12.41 -6.43
CA SER A 98 10.30 -11.87 -6.10
C SER A 98 10.37 -10.36 -6.35
N LEU A 99 10.94 -9.63 -5.39
CA LEU A 99 11.14 -8.18 -5.47
C LEU A 99 12.47 -7.76 -6.10
N LYS A 100 13.38 -8.71 -6.41
CA LYS A 100 14.66 -8.37 -7.08
C LYS A 100 14.47 -7.57 -8.38
N PRO A 101 13.53 -7.93 -9.28
CA PRO A 101 13.30 -7.13 -10.49
C PRO A 101 12.86 -5.69 -10.19
N VAL A 102 12.10 -5.48 -9.11
CA VAL A 102 11.64 -4.14 -8.69
C VAL A 102 12.83 -3.27 -8.28
N PHE A 103 13.76 -3.79 -7.49
CA PHE A 103 14.99 -3.06 -7.14
C PHE A 103 15.83 -2.70 -8.36
N ASN A 104 15.88 -3.58 -9.37
CA ASN A 104 16.61 -3.29 -10.62
C ASN A 104 16.00 -2.11 -11.40
N LEU A 105 14.67 -1.95 -11.37
CA LEU A 105 13.98 -0.83 -12.02
C LEU A 105 14.30 0.51 -11.35
N PHE A 106 14.50 0.50 -10.04
CA PHE A 106 14.82 1.70 -9.27
C PHE A 106 16.33 2.01 -9.18
N LYS A 107 17.18 1.15 -9.73
CA LYS A 107 18.64 1.33 -9.66
C LYS A 107 19.06 2.66 -10.30
N GLY A 108 19.80 3.46 -9.53
CA GLY A 108 20.30 4.77 -9.97
C GLY A 108 19.41 5.95 -9.58
N TYR A 109 18.23 5.70 -9.00
CA TYR A 109 17.44 6.75 -8.38
C TYR A 109 17.86 6.96 -6.92
N SER A 110 17.82 8.22 -6.46
CA SER A 110 17.99 8.50 -5.02
C SER A 110 16.66 8.40 -4.28
N VAL A 111 15.58 8.91 -4.88
CA VAL A 111 14.19 8.75 -4.44
C VAL A 111 13.33 8.51 -5.68
N ALA A 112 12.45 7.53 -5.64
CA ALA A 112 11.50 7.27 -6.72
C ALA A 112 10.20 6.66 -6.17
N VAL A 113 9.16 6.69 -7.00
CA VAL A 113 7.83 6.13 -6.75
C VAL A 113 7.33 5.42 -7.99
N VAL A 114 6.37 4.53 -7.84
CA VAL A 114 5.64 3.94 -8.97
C VAL A 114 4.50 4.89 -9.35
N GLY A 115 4.58 5.50 -10.50
CA GLY A 115 3.60 6.51 -10.92
C GLY A 115 3.90 7.15 -12.26
N VAL A 116 3.16 8.20 -12.57
CA VAL A 116 3.26 8.95 -13.84
C VAL A 116 3.39 10.44 -13.57
N TYR A 117 3.86 11.19 -14.56
CA TYR A 117 3.83 12.64 -14.47
C TYR A 117 2.45 13.22 -14.81
N VAL A 118 2.06 14.28 -14.06
CA VAL A 118 0.89 15.11 -14.36
C VAL A 118 1.28 16.59 -14.30
N ASN A 119 0.66 17.41 -15.15
CA ASN A 119 0.89 18.86 -15.21
C ASN A 119 -0.40 19.68 -15.16
N ASP A 120 -1.54 19.01 -15.13
CA ASP A 120 -2.88 19.62 -15.04
C ASP A 120 -3.86 18.73 -14.27
N GLY A 121 -5.10 19.19 -14.16
CA GLY A 121 -6.18 18.50 -13.49
C GLY A 121 -6.12 18.60 -11.96
N GLU A 122 -6.99 17.80 -11.29
CA GLU A 122 -7.15 17.77 -9.85
C GLU A 122 -6.45 16.54 -9.25
N TRP A 123 -5.52 16.78 -8.31
CA TRP A 123 -4.93 15.76 -7.48
C TRP A 123 -4.53 16.34 -6.13
N PHE A 124 -5.46 16.27 -5.17
CA PHE A 124 -5.35 16.98 -3.88
C PHE A 124 -5.02 18.47 -4.05
N GLY A 125 -5.62 19.11 -5.03
CA GLY A 125 -5.45 20.50 -5.42
C GLY A 125 -5.30 20.65 -6.93
N ASP A 126 -5.33 21.89 -7.40
CA ASP A 126 -5.11 22.24 -8.81
C ASP A 126 -3.64 22.08 -9.18
N VAL A 127 -3.34 21.01 -9.93
CA VAL A 127 -1.97 20.65 -10.31
C VAL A 127 -1.29 21.76 -11.12
N ALA A 128 -2.01 22.39 -12.05
CA ALA A 128 -1.44 23.47 -12.88
C ALA A 128 -1.07 24.70 -12.04
N ALA A 129 -1.94 25.09 -11.10
CA ALA A 129 -1.68 26.21 -10.20
C ALA A 129 -0.49 25.91 -9.27
N ILE A 130 -0.39 24.70 -8.72
CA ILE A 130 0.72 24.26 -7.88
C ILE A 130 2.02 24.24 -8.65
N CYS A 131 2.04 23.68 -9.87
CA CYS A 131 3.22 23.68 -10.73
C CYS A 131 3.70 25.10 -11.05
N LYS A 132 2.79 26.00 -11.42
CA LYS A 132 3.10 27.41 -11.69
C LYS A 132 3.69 28.13 -10.48
N LYS A 133 3.07 27.96 -9.31
CA LYS A 133 3.50 28.60 -8.04
C LYS A 133 4.91 28.18 -7.65
N ASN A 134 5.26 26.91 -7.84
CA ASN A 134 6.53 26.34 -7.44
C ASN A 134 7.57 26.29 -8.57
N HIS A 135 7.30 26.92 -9.73
CA HIS A 135 8.20 26.99 -10.90
C HIS A 135 8.66 25.61 -11.40
N ILE A 136 7.79 24.60 -11.33
CA ILE A 136 8.03 23.25 -11.84
C ILE A 136 7.13 22.96 -13.04
N LYS A 137 7.53 22.01 -13.88
CA LYS A 137 6.79 21.67 -15.11
C LYS A 137 5.66 20.66 -14.85
N GLN A 138 5.85 19.75 -13.90
CA GLN A 138 4.98 18.61 -13.67
C GLN A 138 5.25 18.01 -12.28
N LEU A 139 4.27 17.26 -11.76
CA LEU A 139 4.37 16.51 -10.51
C LEU A 139 4.38 15.00 -10.78
N PRO A 140 5.20 14.21 -10.08
CA PRO A 140 4.99 12.76 -9.99
C PRO A 140 3.66 12.47 -9.29
N LYS A 141 2.71 11.83 -9.99
CA LYS A 141 1.45 11.37 -9.42
C LYS A 141 1.53 9.88 -9.17
N PHE A 142 1.31 9.46 -7.95
CA PHE A 142 1.45 8.08 -7.51
C PHE A 142 0.52 7.76 -6.33
N ASN A 143 0.47 6.50 -5.93
CA ASN A 143 -0.11 6.06 -4.68
C ASN A 143 1.00 5.77 -3.67
N GLY A 144 0.85 6.25 -2.43
CA GLY A 144 1.83 6.13 -1.35
C GLY A 144 2.02 4.72 -0.78
N GLY A 145 1.57 3.68 -1.48
CA GLY A 145 1.79 2.28 -1.12
C GLY A 145 3.23 1.80 -1.28
N ILE A 146 4.01 2.48 -2.13
CA ILE A 146 5.44 2.19 -2.37
C ILE A 146 6.22 3.50 -2.47
N TYR A 147 7.37 3.56 -1.75
CA TYR A 147 8.41 4.55 -1.91
C TYR A 147 9.77 3.85 -2.04
N TYR A 148 10.56 4.25 -3.01
CA TYR A 148 11.94 3.84 -3.10
C TYR A 148 12.86 4.96 -2.64
N LEU A 149 13.91 4.60 -1.89
CA LEU A 149 15.00 5.50 -1.55
C LEU A 149 16.34 4.74 -1.46
N GLU A 150 17.39 5.34 -1.99
CA GLU A 150 18.77 4.93 -1.71
C GLU A 150 19.37 5.91 -0.70
N ARG A 151 19.75 5.39 0.47
CA ARG A 151 20.22 6.23 1.58
C ARG A 151 21.46 7.06 1.18
N GLY A 152 21.35 8.38 1.32
CA GLY A 152 22.40 9.34 1.00
C GLY A 152 21.87 10.77 1.02
N ASP A 153 22.77 11.75 0.83
CA ASP A 153 22.48 13.19 0.97
C ASP A 153 21.30 13.63 0.08
N LYS A 154 21.21 13.11 -1.13
CA LYS A 154 20.13 13.48 -2.06
C LYS A 154 18.76 13.02 -1.56
N ALA A 155 18.67 11.80 -1.05
CA ALA A 155 17.42 11.29 -0.45
C ALA A 155 17.07 12.12 0.80
N THR A 156 18.03 12.39 1.67
CA THR A 156 17.83 13.25 2.85
C THR A 156 17.28 14.61 2.46
N GLN A 157 17.85 15.29 1.46
CA GLN A 157 17.38 16.60 0.99
C GLN A 157 15.93 16.56 0.49
N VAL A 158 15.52 15.51 -0.26
CA VAL A 158 14.15 15.35 -0.73
C VAL A 158 13.18 15.23 0.44
N TYR A 159 13.50 14.39 1.42
CA TYR A 159 12.65 14.18 2.59
C TYR A 159 12.60 15.39 3.54
N GLU A 160 13.72 16.12 3.71
CA GLU A 160 13.76 17.38 4.45
C GLU A 160 12.84 18.42 3.80
N THR A 161 12.94 18.60 2.47
CA THR A 161 12.05 19.49 1.74
C THR A 161 10.58 19.06 1.89
N ALA A 162 10.26 17.76 1.85
CA ALA A 162 8.89 17.30 2.05
C ALA A 162 8.34 17.65 3.45
N ARG A 163 9.18 17.55 4.51
CA ARG A 163 8.82 17.98 5.88
C ARG A 163 8.64 19.50 5.98
N GLU A 164 9.45 20.29 5.31
CA GLU A 164 9.30 21.76 5.27
C GLU A 164 7.99 22.14 4.55
N LEU A 165 7.69 21.51 3.41
CA LEU A 165 6.44 21.71 2.68
C LEU A 165 5.20 21.32 3.49
N GLU A 166 5.29 20.35 4.41
CA GLU A 166 4.18 19.97 5.29
C GLU A 166 3.70 21.16 6.13
N THR A 167 4.61 22.03 6.58
CA THR A 167 4.27 23.22 7.37
C THR A 167 3.53 24.29 6.57
N GLN A 168 3.68 24.26 5.23
CA GLN A 168 3.08 25.20 4.28
C GLN A 168 1.94 24.56 3.44
N TYR A 169 1.42 23.41 3.87
CA TYR A 169 0.52 22.56 3.09
C TYR A 169 -0.66 23.32 2.46
N ASP A 170 -1.40 24.09 3.28
CA ASP A 170 -2.57 24.83 2.83
C ASP A 170 -2.16 26.04 1.97
N GLU A 171 -1.04 26.68 2.27
CA GLU A 171 -0.52 27.82 1.51
C GLU A 171 -0.07 27.40 0.09
N ILE A 172 0.47 26.19 -0.07
CA ILE A 172 0.81 25.64 -1.38
C ILE A 172 -0.43 25.49 -2.24
N GLY A 173 -1.58 25.20 -1.63
CA GLY A 173 -2.86 24.97 -2.28
C GLY A 173 -3.27 23.49 -2.31
N PHE A 174 -2.66 22.66 -1.47
CA PHE A 174 -3.05 21.26 -1.32
C PHE A 174 -4.32 21.09 -0.49
N VAL A 175 -5.14 20.13 -0.88
CA VAL A 175 -6.39 19.77 -0.17
C VAL A 175 -6.11 18.62 0.79
N ARG A 176 -6.48 18.81 2.06
CA ARG A 176 -6.24 17.84 3.14
C ARG A 176 -7.03 16.54 2.94
N LEU A 177 -6.39 15.41 3.11
CA LEU A 177 -7.03 14.10 3.12
C LEU A 177 -7.48 13.77 4.56
N ARG A 178 -8.79 13.68 4.77
CA ARG A 178 -9.39 13.45 6.11
C ARG A 178 -8.91 14.46 7.17
N GLY A 179 -8.82 15.75 6.77
CA GLY A 179 -8.38 16.83 7.64
C GLY A 179 -6.88 16.86 7.94
N ARG A 180 -6.06 16.06 7.25
CA ARG A 180 -4.60 15.97 7.45
C ARG A 180 -3.83 16.22 6.16
N PRO A 181 -2.59 16.74 6.25
CA PRO A 181 -1.68 16.75 5.10
C PRO A 181 -1.50 15.33 4.53
N ASN A 182 -1.46 15.22 3.20
CA ASN A 182 -1.21 13.97 2.50
C ASN A 182 0.27 13.87 2.11
N ASP A 183 0.92 12.78 2.47
CA ASP A 183 2.32 12.49 2.15
C ASP A 183 2.60 12.43 0.65
N GLU A 184 1.66 11.91 -0.15
CA GLU A 184 1.84 11.73 -1.60
C GLU A 184 2.17 13.05 -2.32
N VAL A 185 1.36 14.09 -2.08
CA VAL A 185 1.55 15.38 -2.77
C VAL A 185 2.76 16.16 -2.25
N LEU A 186 3.10 15.99 -0.97
CA LEU A 186 4.30 16.59 -0.38
C LEU A 186 5.57 15.96 -0.96
N MET A 187 5.61 14.63 -1.02
CA MET A 187 6.71 13.91 -1.65
C MET A 187 6.78 14.20 -3.15
N ALA A 188 5.65 14.29 -3.85
CA ALA A 188 5.61 14.64 -5.27
C ALA A 188 6.25 15.99 -5.54
N LEU A 189 5.89 17.02 -4.76
CA LEU A 189 6.45 18.36 -4.91
C LEU A 189 7.95 18.36 -4.55
N ALA A 190 8.34 17.74 -3.44
CA ALA A 190 9.75 17.64 -3.04
C ALA A 190 10.58 16.89 -4.10
N MET A 191 10.08 15.78 -4.64
CA MET A 191 10.73 15.06 -5.74
C MET A 191 10.90 15.94 -6.98
N ALA A 192 9.87 16.69 -7.39
CA ALA A 192 9.93 17.58 -8.54
C ALA A 192 10.97 18.70 -8.35
N LEU A 193 11.01 19.33 -7.16
CA LEU A 193 11.97 20.38 -6.81
C LEU A 193 13.42 19.88 -6.83
N HIS A 194 13.63 18.59 -6.52
CA HIS A 194 14.96 17.95 -6.50
C HIS A 194 15.27 17.15 -7.77
N GLY A 195 14.43 17.23 -8.83
CA GLY A 195 14.66 16.54 -10.10
C GLY A 195 14.58 15.01 -9.99
N GLN A 196 13.81 14.50 -9.03
CA GLN A 196 13.53 13.07 -8.91
C GLN A 196 12.31 12.69 -9.75
N SER A 197 12.30 11.48 -10.29
CA SER A 197 11.30 11.01 -11.27
C SER A 197 10.50 9.84 -10.76
N PRO A 198 9.23 9.69 -11.16
CA PRO A 198 8.50 8.45 -10.99
C PRO A 198 9.03 7.37 -11.97
N VAL A 199 8.80 6.12 -11.64
CA VAL A 199 8.94 4.98 -12.55
C VAL A 199 7.55 4.60 -13.03
N ASP A 200 7.36 4.62 -14.35
CA ASP A 200 6.10 4.24 -14.98
C ASP A 200 5.82 2.74 -14.80
N ASP A 201 4.56 2.39 -14.55
CA ASP A 201 4.12 1.02 -14.34
C ASP A 201 2.79 0.76 -15.07
N ASN A 202 2.75 -0.29 -15.84
CA ASN A 202 1.56 -0.78 -16.52
C ASN A 202 0.67 -1.67 -15.62
N GLY A 203 0.85 -1.63 -14.30
CA GLY A 203 0.15 -2.47 -13.34
C GLY A 203 0.85 -3.81 -13.06
N SER A 204 2.14 -3.92 -13.38
CA SER A 204 2.96 -5.11 -13.12
C SER A 204 3.70 -5.06 -11.78
N ILE A 205 3.98 -3.88 -11.26
CA ILE A 205 4.68 -3.69 -9.99
C ILE A 205 3.67 -3.53 -8.85
N LEU A 206 2.82 -2.51 -8.95
CA LEU A 206 1.85 -2.14 -7.92
C LEU A 206 0.46 -1.95 -8.53
N ALA A 207 -0.55 -2.52 -7.88
CA ALA A 207 -1.93 -2.16 -8.18
C ALA A 207 -2.76 -2.01 -6.90
N GLU A 208 -3.54 -0.94 -6.84
CA GLU A 208 -4.48 -0.70 -5.75
C GLU A 208 -5.79 -1.43 -6.03
N PHE A 209 -6.19 -2.33 -5.15
CA PHE A 209 -7.42 -3.11 -5.32
C PHE A 209 -8.68 -2.22 -5.46
N VAL A 210 -8.66 -1.01 -4.91
CA VAL A 210 -9.78 -0.05 -5.04
C VAL A 210 -10.12 0.29 -6.49
N ASN A 211 -9.14 0.23 -7.40
CA ASN A 211 -9.32 0.52 -8.82
C ASN A 211 -9.79 -0.69 -9.64
N PHE A 212 -9.80 -1.90 -9.03
CA PHE A 212 -10.10 -3.17 -9.70
C PHE A 212 -11.23 -3.95 -9.02
N GLN A 213 -12.27 -3.28 -8.54
CA GLN A 213 -13.36 -3.88 -7.77
C GLN A 213 -14.31 -4.77 -8.59
N SER A 214 -14.07 -4.94 -9.88
CA SER A 214 -14.88 -5.84 -10.72
C SER A 214 -14.56 -7.32 -10.50
N GLY A 215 -13.42 -7.62 -9.87
CA GLY A 215 -13.01 -8.98 -9.52
C GLY A 215 -11.53 -9.08 -9.20
N ILE A 216 -11.19 -10.17 -8.54
CA ILE A 216 -9.82 -10.58 -8.27
C ILE A 216 -9.73 -12.10 -8.32
N GLU A 217 -8.76 -12.60 -9.05
CA GLU A 217 -8.30 -13.98 -9.00
C GLU A 217 -6.93 -13.97 -8.32
N SER A 218 -6.79 -14.64 -7.17
CA SER A 218 -5.53 -14.65 -6.44
C SER A 218 -5.22 -16.01 -5.84
N ASP A 219 -3.98 -16.42 -5.98
CA ASP A 219 -3.36 -17.50 -5.24
C ASP A 219 -1.94 -17.09 -4.83
N LEU A 220 -1.84 -16.57 -3.61
CA LEU A 220 -0.58 -16.05 -3.07
C LEU A 220 0.51 -17.14 -2.99
N LEU A 221 0.12 -18.41 -2.78
CA LEU A 221 1.07 -19.52 -2.72
C LEU A 221 1.65 -19.90 -4.08
N LYS A 222 0.94 -19.55 -5.15
CA LYS A 222 1.41 -19.74 -6.54
C LYS A 222 2.03 -18.48 -7.14
N GLY A 223 2.01 -17.36 -6.42
CA GLY A 223 2.49 -16.09 -6.92
C GLY A 223 1.64 -15.53 -8.05
N SER A 224 0.36 -15.88 -8.11
CA SER A 224 -0.53 -15.43 -9.16
C SER A 224 -1.60 -14.50 -8.62
N VAL A 225 -1.78 -13.37 -9.28
CA VAL A 225 -2.88 -12.44 -9.02
C VAL A 225 -3.28 -11.74 -10.31
N THR A 226 -4.58 -11.68 -10.56
CA THR A 226 -5.18 -10.89 -11.63
C THR A 226 -6.30 -10.05 -11.06
N LEU A 227 -6.20 -8.75 -11.24
CA LEU A 227 -7.19 -7.76 -10.81
C LEU A 227 -7.98 -7.26 -12.02
N TYR A 228 -9.30 -7.13 -11.88
CA TYR A 228 -10.20 -6.77 -12.98
C TYR A 228 -10.95 -5.47 -12.74
N ASN A 229 -10.93 -4.58 -13.73
CA ASN A 229 -11.77 -3.39 -13.85
C ASN A 229 -12.63 -3.53 -15.12
N LYS A 230 -13.67 -4.37 -15.08
CA LYS A 230 -14.46 -4.76 -16.26
C LYS A 230 -15.55 -3.74 -16.59
N PRO A 231 -15.58 -3.16 -17.81
CA PRO A 231 -16.71 -2.35 -18.27
C PRO A 231 -18.05 -3.09 -18.10
N GLY A 232 -19.09 -2.39 -17.71
CA GLY A 232 -20.41 -2.98 -17.45
C GLY A 232 -20.59 -3.57 -16.05
N HIS A 233 -19.54 -3.78 -15.29
CA HIS A 233 -19.65 -4.20 -13.89
C HIS A 233 -20.10 -3.02 -13.01
N PRO A 234 -21.00 -3.24 -12.00
CA PRO A 234 -21.49 -2.16 -11.11
C PRO A 234 -20.42 -1.37 -10.36
N ARG A 235 -19.22 -1.95 -10.22
CA ARG A 235 -18.06 -1.31 -9.54
C ARG A 235 -16.97 -0.92 -10.53
N TYR A 236 -17.28 -0.81 -11.82
CA TYR A 236 -16.34 -0.37 -12.84
C TYR A 236 -15.84 1.05 -12.56
N GLN A 237 -14.52 1.22 -12.52
CA GLN A 237 -13.85 2.51 -12.34
C GLN A 237 -13.58 3.13 -13.72
N LYS A 238 -14.50 3.97 -14.19
CA LYS A 238 -14.47 4.54 -15.55
C LYS A 238 -13.22 5.38 -15.82
N ASN A 239 -12.72 6.07 -14.80
CA ASN A 239 -11.55 6.95 -14.93
C ASN A 239 -10.21 6.22 -14.72
N TRP A 240 -10.24 4.92 -14.42
CA TRP A 240 -9.02 4.13 -14.30
C TRP A 240 -8.64 3.52 -15.65
N PRO A 241 -7.40 3.75 -16.15
CA PRO A 241 -7.05 3.40 -17.53
C PRO A 241 -6.93 1.88 -17.75
N LEU A 242 -6.52 1.12 -16.72
CA LEU A 242 -6.30 -0.30 -16.84
C LEU A 242 -7.59 -1.09 -16.64
N LYS A 243 -7.88 -2.03 -17.56
CA LYS A 243 -8.99 -2.99 -17.43
C LYS A 243 -8.61 -4.23 -16.63
N GLU A 244 -7.33 -4.54 -16.60
CA GLU A 244 -6.73 -5.67 -15.92
C GLU A 244 -5.31 -5.33 -15.46
N ALA A 245 -4.86 -5.94 -14.36
CA ALA A 245 -3.49 -5.84 -13.86
C ALA A 245 -3.04 -7.15 -13.22
N ASN A 246 -1.74 -7.47 -13.35
CA ASN A 246 -1.10 -8.65 -12.76
C ASN A 246 0.12 -8.19 -11.92
N PRO A 247 -0.09 -7.50 -10.79
CA PRO A 247 0.97 -6.84 -10.04
C PRO A 247 1.77 -7.83 -9.19
N LEU A 248 3.04 -7.50 -8.94
CA LEU A 248 3.84 -8.15 -7.90
C LEU A 248 3.37 -7.75 -6.48
N ILE A 249 2.81 -6.56 -6.32
CA ILE A 249 2.34 -6.03 -5.05
C ILE A 249 0.91 -5.54 -5.21
N VAL A 250 0.00 -6.06 -4.39
CA VAL A 250 -1.39 -5.60 -4.32
C VAL A 250 -1.58 -4.77 -3.06
N HIS A 251 -2.03 -3.53 -3.20
CA HIS A 251 -2.36 -2.63 -2.10
C HIS A 251 -3.86 -2.72 -1.78
N PHE A 252 -4.18 -3.28 -0.61
CA PHE A 252 -5.56 -3.45 -0.12
C PHE A 252 -5.99 -2.28 0.77
N LEU A 253 -5.82 -1.07 0.28
CA LEU A 253 -6.07 0.13 1.07
C LEU A 253 -7.47 0.20 1.68
N GLY A 254 -7.53 0.78 2.84
CA GLY A 254 -8.78 1.10 3.55
C GLY A 254 -9.52 -0.14 4.03
N HIS A 255 -10.81 -0.29 3.71
CA HIS A 255 -11.61 -1.43 4.16
C HIS A 255 -11.33 -2.72 3.38
N HIS A 256 -10.58 -2.65 2.28
CA HIS A 256 -10.30 -3.82 1.43
C HIS A 256 -9.41 -4.85 2.14
N ASN A 257 -8.59 -4.45 3.11
CA ASN A 257 -7.85 -5.35 3.99
C ASN A 257 -8.74 -6.16 4.96
N GLN A 258 -10.05 -5.88 4.98
CA GLN A 258 -11.07 -6.63 5.74
C GLN A 258 -12.02 -7.41 4.82
N THR A 259 -11.75 -7.48 3.53
CA THR A 259 -12.58 -8.18 2.55
C THR A 259 -12.06 -9.59 2.25
N LEU A 260 -12.92 -10.43 1.69
CA LEU A 260 -12.62 -11.83 1.42
C LEU A 260 -11.30 -12.08 0.68
N PRO A 261 -10.93 -11.34 -0.38
CA PRO A 261 -9.67 -11.59 -1.09
C PRO A 261 -8.46 -11.51 -0.16
N TYR A 262 -8.33 -10.43 0.61
CA TYR A 262 -7.23 -10.24 1.56
C TYR A 262 -7.28 -11.28 2.70
N ILE A 263 -8.43 -11.39 3.39
CA ILE A 263 -8.58 -12.27 4.56
C ILE A 263 -8.28 -13.73 4.19
N LYS A 264 -8.70 -14.19 3.01
CA LYS A 264 -8.42 -15.53 2.53
C LYS A 264 -6.90 -15.78 2.42
N GLU A 265 -6.17 -14.88 1.77
CA GLU A 265 -4.73 -15.07 1.53
C GLU A 265 -3.93 -14.98 2.85
N VAL A 266 -4.21 -14.01 3.70
CA VAL A 266 -3.49 -13.86 4.98
C VAL A 266 -3.79 -15.00 5.95
N LYS A 267 -4.99 -15.57 5.92
CA LYS A 267 -5.34 -16.74 6.73
C LYS A 267 -4.56 -17.98 6.28
N ARG A 268 -4.45 -18.21 4.96
CA ARG A 268 -3.63 -19.29 4.40
C ARG A 268 -2.15 -19.13 4.78
N LEU A 269 -1.60 -17.91 4.64
CA LEU A 269 -0.22 -17.63 5.06
C LEU A 269 0.01 -17.93 6.53
N LYS A 270 -0.90 -17.49 7.40
CA LYS A 270 -0.81 -17.79 8.83
C LYS A 270 -0.75 -19.29 9.08
N TYR A 271 -1.62 -20.08 8.45
CA TYR A 271 -1.64 -21.54 8.64
C TYR A 271 -0.35 -22.20 8.15
N ILE A 272 0.24 -21.73 7.05
CA ILE A 272 1.44 -22.35 6.47
C ILE A 272 2.70 -21.91 7.20
N LEU A 273 2.90 -20.60 7.37
CA LEU A 273 4.13 -20.05 7.91
C LEU A 273 4.13 -19.97 9.44
N GLY A 274 2.99 -19.64 10.05
CA GLY A 274 2.83 -19.57 11.49
C GLY A 274 2.57 -20.94 12.11
N ASP A 275 1.46 -21.58 11.71
CA ASP A 275 0.99 -22.84 12.33
C ASP A 275 1.64 -24.10 11.72
N LYS A 276 2.50 -23.92 10.68
CA LYS A 276 3.25 -24.99 9.98
C LYS A 276 2.37 -26.10 9.40
N TYR A 277 1.14 -25.78 8.97
CA TYR A 277 0.27 -26.77 8.34
C TYR A 277 0.64 -27.00 6.87
N PRO A 278 0.49 -28.23 6.36
CA PRO A 278 0.62 -28.53 4.93
C PRO A 278 -0.39 -27.70 4.11
N ALA A 279 -0.02 -27.35 2.88
CA ALA A 279 -0.81 -26.46 2.01
C ALA A 279 -2.27 -26.93 1.81
N GLY A 280 -2.51 -28.24 1.65
CA GLY A 280 -3.85 -28.80 1.52
C GLY A 280 -4.71 -28.57 2.77
N LYS A 281 -4.16 -28.82 3.98
CA LYS A 281 -4.85 -28.59 5.26
C LYS A 281 -5.12 -27.09 5.45
N ALA A 282 -4.12 -26.23 5.17
CA ALA A 282 -4.28 -24.78 5.26
C ALA A 282 -5.38 -24.27 4.31
N GLY A 283 -5.44 -24.79 3.08
CA GLY A 283 -6.49 -24.49 2.11
C GLY A 283 -7.88 -24.89 2.60
N ALA A 284 -8.05 -26.13 3.07
CA ALA A 284 -9.31 -26.66 3.57
C ALA A 284 -9.83 -25.86 4.79
N LEU A 285 -8.95 -25.56 5.76
CA LEU A 285 -9.32 -24.76 6.93
C LEU A 285 -9.67 -23.31 6.53
N THR A 286 -8.95 -22.72 5.61
CA THR A 286 -9.27 -21.37 5.12
C THR A 286 -10.61 -21.36 4.40
N TRP A 287 -10.88 -22.36 3.56
CA TRP A 287 -12.18 -22.48 2.90
C TRP A 287 -13.33 -22.60 3.91
N LEU A 288 -13.18 -23.47 4.89
CA LEU A 288 -14.21 -23.72 5.90
C LEU A 288 -14.45 -22.48 6.80
N GLN A 289 -13.39 -21.80 7.24
CA GLN A 289 -13.50 -20.70 8.22
C GLN A 289 -13.69 -19.33 7.61
N VAL A 290 -13.31 -19.12 6.33
CA VAL A 290 -13.34 -17.82 5.68
C VAL A 290 -14.26 -17.84 4.46
N THR A 291 -13.98 -18.70 3.47
CA THR A 291 -14.67 -18.66 2.18
C THR A 291 -16.13 -19.11 2.30
N LEU A 292 -16.38 -20.23 2.96
CA LEU A 292 -17.74 -20.77 3.13
C LEU A 292 -18.66 -19.81 3.91
N PRO A 293 -18.27 -19.27 5.08
CA PRO A 293 -19.12 -18.31 5.80
C PRO A 293 -19.37 -17.02 5.01
N ALA A 294 -18.37 -16.51 4.30
CA ALA A 294 -18.51 -15.30 3.47
C ALA A 294 -19.50 -15.53 2.30
N ASN A 295 -19.37 -16.66 1.62
CA ASN A 295 -20.29 -17.05 0.53
C ASN A 295 -21.71 -17.28 1.05
N ALA A 296 -21.87 -18.00 2.16
CA ALA A 296 -23.17 -18.22 2.79
C ALA A 296 -23.82 -16.88 3.21
N THR A 297 -23.05 -15.98 3.82
CA THR A 297 -23.54 -14.64 4.18
C THR A 297 -23.98 -13.84 2.94
N THR A 298 -23.22 -13.93 1.85
CA THR A 298 -23.55 -13.24 0.60
C THR A 298 -24.84 -13.81 -0.02
N LEU A 299 -24.97 -15.13 -0.05
CA LEU A 299 -26.17 -15.81 -0.55
C LEU A 299 -27.40 -15.44 0.28
N LEU A 300 -27.30 -15.51 1.61
CA LEU A 300 -28.39 -15.11 2.51
C LEU A 300 -28.77 -13.65 2.30
N LYS A 301 -27.80 -12.74 2.18
CA LYS A 301 -28.09 -11.33 1.88
C LYS A 301 -28.79 -11.15 0.52
N GLN A 302 -28.44 -11.94 -0.49
CA GLN A 302 -29.11 -11.88 -1.79
C GLN A 302 -30.55 -12.37 -1.70
N LEU A 303 -30.79 -13.48 -1.02
CA LEU A 303 -32.12 -14.08 -0.84
C LEU A 303 -33.07 -13.16 -0.02
N PHE A 304 -32.57 -12.59 1.07
CA PHE A 304 -33.39 -11.76 1.95
C PHE A 304 -33.43 -10.27 1.59
N ARG A 305 -32.59 -9.81 0.66
CA ARG A 305 -32.56 -8.40 0.24
C ARG A 305 -33.89 -7.87 -0.29
N PRO A 306 -34.66 -8.60 -1.13
CA PRO A 306 -35.97 -8.13 -1.60
C PRO A 306 -36.95 -7.93 -0.46
N LEU A 307 -37.03 -8.92 0.48
CA LEU A 307 -37.89 -8.86 1.65
C LEU A 307 -37.51 -7.69 2.58
N TYR A 308 -36.22 -7.55 2.86
CA TYR A 308 -35.72 -6.45 3.69
C TYR A 308 -36.05 -5.09 3.08
N ARG A 309 -35.90 -4.93 1.73
CA ARG A 309 -36.26 -3.69 1.04
C ARG A 309 -37.73 -3.37 1.08
N ALA A 310 -38.59 -4.38 1.02
CA ALA A 310 -40.04 -4.20 1.12
C ALA A 310 -40.48 -3.72 2.52
N VAL A 311 -39.80 -4.16 3.59
CA VAL A 311 -40.16 -3.84 4.97
C VAL A 311 -39.42 -2.59 5.48
N ALA A 312 -38.11 -2.48 5.23
CA ALA A 312 -37.24 -1.46 5.83
C ALA A 312 -36.77 -0.37 4.85
N GLY A 313 -37.21 -0.45 3.57
CA GLY A 313 -36.80 0.47 2.53
C GLY A 313 -35.33 0.29 2.10
N THR A 314 -34.86 1.20 1.25
CA THR A 314 -33.45 1.22 0.81
C THR A 314 -32.59 1.92 1.85
N ARG A 315 -31.62 1.20 2.41
CA ARG A 315 -30.64 1.79 3.33
C ARG A 315 -29.84 2.87 2.59
N LYS A 316 -29.89 4.12 3.06
CA LYS A 316 -28.97 5.16 2.57
C LYS A 316 -27.55 4.73 2.94
N VAL A 317 -26.72 4.51 1.94
CA VAL A 317 -25.28 4.28 2.15
C VAL A 317 -24.74 5.60 2.70
N LYS A 318 -24.16 5.59 3.92
CA LYS A 318 -23.36 6.72 4.38
C LYS A 318 -22.29 6.97 3.34
N GLN A 319 -22.25 8.17 2.77
CA GLN A 319 -21.11 8.58 1.95
C GLN A 319 -19.86 8.38 2.80
N SER A 320 -18.93 7.62 2.25
CA SER A 320 -17.61 7.48 2.87
C SER A 320 -16.99 8.88 2.89
N GLU A 321 -16.36 9.28 4.01
CA GLU A 321 -15.57 10.51 4.11
C GLU A 321 -14.42 10.58 3.08
N ARG A 322 -14.27 9.54 2.26
CA ARG A 322 -13.33 9.43 1.13
C ARG A 322 -13.83 10.06 -0.16
N VAL A 323 -15.12 10.38 -0.25
CA VAL A 323 -15.71 11.09 -1.37
C VAL A 323 -16.02 12.49 -0.87
N ILE A 324 -15.01 13.32 -0.73
CA ILE A 324 -15.16 14.75 -0.78
C ILE A 324 -15.04 15.08 -2.28
N ASN A 325 -16.16 15.50 -2.86
CA ASN A 325 -16.20 16.09 -4.20
C ASN A 325 -15.37 17.36 -4.21
#